data_6fbaf4b2e4bca173eef8b106d8561043
#
_entry.id   6fbaf4b2e4bca173eef8b106d8561043
#
_cell.length_a   1.000
_cell.length_b   1.000
_cell.length_c   1.000
_cell.angle_alpha   90.00
_cell.angle_beta   90.00
_cell.angle_gamma   90.00
#
_symmetry.space_group_name_H-M   'P 1'
#
loop_
_entity.id
_entity.type
_entity.pdbx_description
1 polymer ?
#
loop_
_entity_poly.entity_id
_entity_poly.type
_entity_poly.pdbx_seq_one_letter_code
_entity_poly.pdbx_strand_id
1 'polypeptide(L)'
;MKNILLVCGAGMSTSLLVRKMQEADINHEYHIRCSDTLSAHLLLLETDIFLLAPHIAYMKDEYLHKCLELNIPFLIIDGVDYTKMDGESVLRKTQQELEKYSKENPFQVVLLHSRVGAMSDLIALDMKKKLQSDEKDWQIKSLAIDDFDNQEAHIVLLEPQIGFEKKNVERILHNPFTIVDVPAMSLYASFDGRKMLDYIHQIYDQKLEEKKKELKERIDEKI
;
A
#
# COMPACT_ATOMS: atom_id res chain seq x y z
N MET A 1 7.90 -9.77 2.88
CA MET A 1 9.10 -9.23 2.17
C MET A 1 8.64 -8.01 1.41
N LYS A 2 9.26 -6.83 1.62
CA LYS A 2 8.86 -5.58 0.97
C LYS A 2 9.57 -5.39 -0.37
N ASN A 3 8.87 -4.84 -1.36
CA ASN A 3 9.37 -4.60 -2.71
C ASN A 3 9.92 -3.17 -2.85
N ILE A 4 11.21 -3.06 -3.13
CA ILE A 4 11.89 -1.79 -3.44
C ILE A 4 12.08 -1.69 -4.95
N LEU A 5 11.52 -0.65 -5.59
CA LEU A 5 11.71 -0.37 -7.00
C LEU A 5 12.63 0.84 -7.18
N LEU A 6 13.79 0.63 -7.80
CA LEU A 6 14.72 1.69 -8.17
C LEU A 6 14.61 1.98 -9.67
N VAL A 7 14.33 3.23 -10.04
CA VAL A 7 14.14 3.64 -11.44
C VAL A 7 15.26 4.55 -11.89
N CYS A 8 15.79 4.25 -13.08
CA CYS A 8 16.87 5.00 -13.73
C CYS A 8 16.70 5.10 -15.25
N GLY A 9 17.49 5.97 -15.90
CA GLY A 9 17.36 6.23 -17.34
C GLY A 9 17.82 5.11 -18.26
N ALA A 10 18.82 4.28 -17.86
CA ALA A 10 19.45 3.31 -18.77
C ALA A 10 19.87 1.97 -18.15
N GLY A 11 19.57 1.71 -16.92
CA GLY A 11 19.65 0.37 -16.29
C GLY A 11 21.04 -0.14 -15.87
N MET A 12 22.12 0.18 -16.52
CA MET A 12 23.42 -0.49 -16.28
C MET A 12 24.11 -0.11 -14.96
N SER A 13 24.23 1.19 -14.64
CA SER A 13 24.89 1.62 -13.39
C SER A 13 24.06 1.25 -12.15
N THR A 14 22.77 1.23 -12.31
CA THR A 14 21.81 0.99 -11.24
C THR A 14 21.76 -0.48 -10.81
N SER A 15 22.03 -1.40 -11.73
CA SER A 15 22.13 -2.83 -11.41
C SER A 15 23.24 -3.13 -10.40
N LEU A 16 24.36 -2.38 -10.45
CA LEU A 16 25.44 -2.51 -9.46
C LEU A 16 25.00 -1.99 -8.09
N LEU A 17 24.28 -0.86 -8.04
CA LEU A 17 23.77 -0.31 -6.79
C LEU A 17 22.72 -1.26 -6.16
N VAL A 18 21.80 -1.78 -6.96
CA VAL A 18 20.81 -2.79 -6.50
C VAL A 18 21.50 -4.00 -5.91
N ARG A 19 22.54 -4.54 -6.59
CA ARG A 19 23.32 -5.65 -6.07
C ARG A 19 23.93 -5.33 -4.70
N LYS A 20 24.54 -4.14 -4.53
CA LYS A 20 25.11 -3.71 -3.27
C LYS A 20 24.06 -3.50 -2.17
N MET A 21 22.87 -3.02 -2.52
CA MET A 21 21.76 -2.95 -1.58
C MET A 21 21.30 -4.36 -1.16
N GLN A 22 21.24 -5.32 -2.10
CA GLN A 22 20.92 -6.72 -1.79
C GLN A 22 21.98 -7.39 -0.91
N GLU A 23 23.28 -7.09 -1.13
CA GLU A 23 24.39 -7.55 -0.27
C GLU A 23 24.30 -6.96 1.15
N ALA A 24 23.76 -5.75 1.30
CA ALA A 24 23.54 -5.10 2.59
C ALA A 24 22.29 -5.59 3.34
N ASP A 25 21.34 -6.21 2.62
CA ASP A 25 20.11 -6.80 3.19
C ASP A 25 20.39 -8.19 3.77
N ILE A 26 21.08 -8.23 4.90
CA ILE A 26 21.55 -9.48 5.55
C ILE A 26 20.38 -10.41 5.92
N ASN A 27 19.23 -9.83 6.29
CA ASN A 27 18.06 -10.59 6.72
C ASN A 27 17.14 -10.99 5.56
N HIS A 28 17.45 -10.59 4.33
CA HIS A 28 16.62 -10.81 3.15
C HIS A 28 15.15 -10.34 3.33
N GLU A 29 14.99 -9.15 3.91
CA GLU A 29 13.67 -8.54 4.18
C GLU A 29 13.08 -7.86 2.95
N TYR A 30 13.92 -7.56 1.94
CA TYR A 30 13.56 -6.77 0.78
C TYR A 30 13.74 -7.53 -0.54
N HIS A 31 12.79 -7.33 -1.44
CA HIS A 31 12.95 -7.68 -2.84
C HIS A 31 13.29 -6.43 -3.64
N ILE A 32 14.57 -6.24 -3.97
CA ILE A 32 15.10 -5.03 -4.57
C ILE A 32 15.25 -5.22 -6.08
N ARG A 33 14.56 -4.41 -6.87
CA ARG A 33 14.57 -4.46 -8.33
C ARG A 33 14.94 -3.10 -8.91
N CYS A 34 15.58 -3.09 -10.09
CA CYS A 34 15.71 -1.89 -10.91
C CYS A 34 14.87 -2.00 -12.19
N SER A 35 14.41 -0.84 -12.66
CA SER A 35 13.70 -0.70 -13.93
C SER A 35 14.13 0.55 -14.67
N ASP A 36 13.93 0.54 -15.98
CA ASP A 36 13.94 1.76 -16.79
C ASP A 36 12.62 2.55 -16.60
N THR A 37 12.61 3.76 -17.13
CA THR A 37 11.46 4.68 -17.01
C THR A 37 10.21 4.18 -17.74
N LEU A 38 10.34 3.36 -18.79
CA LEU A 38 9.20 2.86 -19.57
C LEU A 38 8.50 1.72 -18.83
N SER A 39 9.29 0.79 -18.28
CA SER A 39 8.76 -0.40 -17.59
C SER A 39 8.34 -0.12 -16.13
N ALA A 40 8.81 0.99 -15.54
CA ALA A 40 8.56 1.33 -14.15
C ALA A 40 7.07 1.39 -13.79
N HIS A 41 6.23 1.88 -14.71
CA HIS A 41 4.78 2.02 -14.49
C HIS A 41 4.07 0.68 -14.23
N LEU A 42 4.55 -0.40 -14.85
CA LEU A 42 3.99 -1.74 -14.64
C LEU A 42 4.32 -2.30 -13.24
N LEU A 43 5.45 -1.88 -12.69
CA LEU A 43 5.97 -2.39 -11.44
C LEU A 43 5.48 -1.60 -10.22
N LEU A 44 4.94 -0.39 -10.42
CA LEU A 44 4.47 0.46 -9.33
C LEU A 44 3.44 -0.23 -8.41
N LEU A 45 2.50 -1.00 -8.98
CA LEU A 45 1.47 -1.69 -8.20
C LEU A 45 2.01 -2.83 -7.33
N GLU A 46 3.26 -3.25 -7.55
CA GLU A 46 3.93 -4.27 -6.76
C GLU A 46 5.00 -3.67 -5.82
N THR A 47 5.02 -2.34 -5.69
CA THR A 47 6.11 -1.61 -5.04
C THR A 47 5.67 -1.06 -3.70
N ASP A 48 6.46 -1.32 -2.65
CA ASP A 48 6.24 -0.77 -1.31
C ASP A 48 6.99 0.55 -1.11
N ILE A 49 8.05 0.81 -1.86
CA ILE A 49 8.75 2.09 -1.92
C ILE A 49 9.43 2.31 -3.27
N PHE A 50 9.29 3.52 -3.79
CA PHE A 50 9.87 3.94 -5.07
C PHE A 50 11.11 4.79 -4.87
N LEU A 51 12.22 4.39 -5.50
CA LEU A 51 13.49 5.11 -5.48
C LEU A 51 13.76 5.69 -6.87
N LEU A 52 14.00 6.98 -6.95
CA LEU A 52 14.38 7.67 -8.19
C LEU A 52 15.88 7.96 -8.21
N ALA A 53 16.55 7.55 -9.28
CA ALA A 53 17.97 7.87 -9.46
C ALA A 53 18.18 9.38 -9.65
N PRO A 54 19.24 9.98 -9.08
CA PRO A 54 19.42 11.44 -9.06
C PRO A 54 19.57 12.07 -10.45
N HIS A 55 20.10 11.36 -11.43
CA HIS A 55 20.29 11.88 -12.80
C HIS A 55 19.00 11.99 -13.61
N ILE A 56 17.90 11.39 -13.14
CA ILE A 56 16.57 11.54 -13.71
C ILE A 56 15.60 12.25 -12.76
N ALA A 57 16.14 13.02 -11.79
CA ALA A 57 15.33 13.77 -10.81
C ALA A 57 14.37 14.79 -11.47
N TYR A 58 14.58 15.16 -12.73
CA TYR A 58 13.66 15.99 -13.51
C TYR A 58 12.28 15.31 -13.75
N MET A 59 12.18 13.98 -13.61
CA MET A 59 10.93 13.22 -13.70
C MET A 59 10.21 13.11 -12.33
N LYS A 60 10.72 13.78 -11.29
CA LYS A 60 10.19 13.70 -9.92
C LYS A 60 8.68 13.89 -9.87
N ASP A 61 8.18 14.96 -10.48
CA ASP A 61 6.77 15.35 -10.34
C ASP A 61 5.83 14.30 -10.95
N GLU A 62 6.24 13.68 -12.06
CA GLU A 62 5.47 12.61 -12.70
C GLU A 62 5.35 11.38 -11.79
N TYR A 63 6.49 10.90 -11.24
CA TYR A 63 6.49 9.72 -10.39
C TYR A 63 5.91 9.98 -9.01
N LEU A 64 6.16 11.16 -8.43
CA LEU A 64 5.61 11.54 -7.14
C LEU A 64 4.08 11.55 -7.18
N HIS A 65 3.47 12.11 -8.23
CA HIS A 65 2.01 12.09 -8.39
C HIS A 65 1.45 10.66 -8.40
N LYS A 66 2.05 9.77 -9.17
CA LYS A 66 1.65 8.35 -9.23
C LYS A 66 1.85 7.62 -7.90
N CYS A 67 2.97 7.90 -7.22
CA CYS A 67 3.24 7.31 -5.91
C CYS A 67 2.23 7.78 -4.85
N LEU A 68 1.83 9.06 -4.87
CA LEU A 68 0.81 9.59 -3.98
C LEU A 68 -0.56 8.95 -4.26
N GLU A 69 -0.95 8.80 -5.53
CA GLU A 69 -2.19 8.11 -5.90
C GLU A 69 -2.25 6.66 -5.40
N LEU A 70 -1.10 5.97 -5.40
CA LEU A 70 -0.98 4.57 -5.00
C LEU A 70 -0.62 4.39 -3.51
N ASN A 71 -0.46 5.50 -2.77
CA ASN A 71 0.01 5.49 -1.39
C ASN A 71 1.37 4.79 -1.21
N ILE A 72 2.30 5.05 -2.15
CA ILE A 72 3.66 4.51 -2.15
C ILE A 72 4.64 5.61 -1.72
N PRO A 73 5.50 5.38 -0.70
CA PRO A 73 6.57 6.32 -0.35
C PRO A 73 7.55 6.49 -1.51
N PHE A 74 8.00 7.73 -1.68
CA PHE A 74 8.87 8.16 -2.77
C PHE A 74 10.15 8.78 -2.22
N LEU A 75 11.30 8.32 -2.71
CA LEU A 75 12.61 8.86 -2.33
C LEU A 75 13.49 9.10 -3.56
N ILE A 76 14.15 10.26 -3.62
CA ILE A 76 15.25 10.49 -4.57
C ILE A 76 16.54 10.04 -3.88
N ILE A 77 17.30 9.17 -4.55
CA ILE A 77 18.58 8.71 -4.02
C ILE A 77 19.55 9.88 -3.96
N ASP A 78 20.26 9.99 -2.84
CA ASP A 78 21.30 11.01 -2.66
C ASP A 78 22.41 10.87 -3.72
N GLY A 79 22.81 12.00 -4.32
CA GLY A 79 23.77 12.00 -5.43
C GLY A 79 25.18 11.48 -5.01
N VAL A 80 25.57 11.66 -3.74
CA VAL A 80 26.84 11.17 -3.21
C VAL A 80 26.79 9.66 -3.05
N ASP A 81 25.73 9.13 -2.44
CA ASP A 81 25.55 7.68 -2.25
C ASP A 81 25.46 6.98 -3.60
N TYR A 82 24.72 7.59 -4.56
CA TYR A 82 24.61 7.05 -5.90
C TYR A 82 25.96 7.00 -6.63
N THR A 83 26.75 8.08 -6.57
CA THR A 83 28.07 8.15 -7.22
C THR A 83 29.07 7.18 -6.61
N LYS A 84 29.02 6.99 -5.29
CA LYS A 84 29.86 6.02 -4.56
C LYS A 84 29.36 4.58 -4.67
N MET A 85 28.17 4.37 -5.25
CA MET A 85 27.48 3.07 -5.23
C MET A 85 27.38 2.49 -3.81
N ASP A 86 27.02 3.35 -2.84
CA ASP A 86 26.89 3.00 -1.43
C ASP A 86 25.53 2.36 -1.16
N GLY A 87 25.43 1.05 -1.42
CA GLY A 87 24.19 0.29 -1.27
C GLY A 87 23.69 0.24 0.18
N GLU A 88 24.58 0.20 1.15
CA GLU A 88 24.25 0.17 2.58
C GLU A 88 23.60 1.50 3.02
N SER A 89 24.18 2.63 2.64
CA SER A 89 23.61 3.95 2.94
C SER A 89 22.26 4.14 2.28
N VAL A 90 22.12 3.74 1.01
CA VAL A 90 20.84 3.83 0.28
C VAL A 90 19.78 2.96 0.95
N LEU A 91 20.08 1.71 1.28
CA LEU A 91 19.14 0.80 1.93
C LEU A 91 18.70 1.33 3.29
N ARG A 92 19.62 1.82 4.12
CA ARG A 92 19.32 2.42 5.42
C ARG A 92 18.38 3.64 5.29
N LYS A 93 18.65 4.55 4.34
CA LYS A 93 17.77 5.70 4.08
C LYS A 93 16.39 5.26 3.59
N THR A 94 16.34 4.21 2.77
CA THR A 94 15.08 3.60 2.30
C THR A 94 14.26 3.04 3.46
N GLN A 95 14.91 2.35 4.41
CA GLN A 95 14.25 1.82 5.62
C GLN A 95 13.69 2.96 6.49
N GLN A 96 14.47 4.01 6.69
CA GLN A 96 14.03 5.18 7.45
C GLN A 96 12.81 5.86 6.81
N GLU A 97 12.80 5.99 5.48
CA GLU A 97 11.67 6.59 4.77
C GLU A 97 10.42 5.70 4.85
N LEU A 98 10.57 4.38 4.72
CA LEU A 98 9.47 3.43 4.91
C LEU A 98 8.85 3.52 6.30
N GLU A 99 9.69 3.56 7.35
CA GLU A 99 9.22 3.68 8.73
C GLU A 99 8.53 5.02 9.00
N LYS A 100 9.09 6.11 8.47
CA LYS A 100 8.51 7.44 8.58
C LYS A 100 7.15 7.49 7.89
N TYR A 101 7.09 7.02 6.65
CA TYR A 101 5.88 7.02 5.84
C TYR A 101 4.76 6.18 6.47
N SER A 102 5.09 4.99 6.99
CA SER A 102 4.13 4.12 7.66
C SER A 102 3.54 4.77 8.93
N LYS A 103 4.33 5.54 9.67
CA LYS A 103 3.86 6.29 10.86
C LYS A 103 2.98 7.48 10.48
N GLU A 104 3.34 8.19 9.41
CA GLU A 104 2.59 9.36 8.92
C GLU A 104 1.32 8.96 8.15
N ASN A 105 1.35 7.81 7.47
CA ASN A 105 0.28 7.28 6.62
C ASN A 105 -0.07 5.83 7.03
N PRO A 106 -0.60 5.61 8.23
CA PRO A 106 -0.95 4.27 8.69
C PRO A 106 -2.04 3.66 7.81
N PHE A 107 -1.95 2.35 7.55
CA PHE A 107 -3.00 1.64 6.83
C PHE A 107 -4.31 1.68 7.61
N GLN A 108 -5.33 2.30 7.04
CA GLN A 108 -6.58 2.56 7.74
C GLN A 108 -7.68 1.59 7.31
N VAL A 109 -8.27 0.92 8.30
CA VAL A 109 -9.42 0.03 8.15
C VAL A 109 -10.58 0.60 8.93
N VAL A 110 -11.71 0.81 8.26
CA VAL A 110 -12.94 1.31 8.88
C VAL A 110 -14.03 0.24 8.80
N LEU A 111 -14.60 -0.14 9.94
CA LEU A 111 -15.79 -0.96 10.02
C LEU A 111 -17.00 -0.04 10.20
N LEU A 112 -17.88 -0.01 9.19
CA LEU A 112 -19.12 0.76 9.24
C LEU A 112 -20.27 -0.10 9.75
N HIS A 113 -21.04 0.45 10.66
CA HIS A 113 -22.19 -0.21 11.26
C HIS A 113 -23.42 0.71 11.29
N SER A 114 -24.58 0.13 11.52
CA SER A 114 -25.79 0.87 11.88
C SER A 114 -25.63 1.55 13.25
N ARG A 115 -26.58 2.40 13.65
CA ARG A 115 -26.48 3.15 14.91
C ARG A 115 -26.29 2.29 16.18
N VAL A 116 -26.51 0.99 16.10
CA VAL A 116 -26.33 0.04 17.22
C VAL A 116 -25.15 -0.90 16.89
N GLY A 117 -23.93 -0.36 16.94
CA GLY A 117 -22.72 -1.01 16.41
C GLY A 117 -21.94 -1.91 17.35
N ALA A 118 -22.51 -2.42 18.43
CA ALA A 118 -21.77 -3.21 19.44
C ALA A 118 -20.96 -4.39 18.86
N MET A 119 -21.42 -5.01 17.77
CA MET A 119 -20.72 -6.12 17.11
C MET A 119 -19.46 -5.66 16.39
N SER A 120 -19.55 -4.59 15.62
CA SER A 120 -18.41 -3.99 14.89
C SER A 120 -17.33 -3.49 15.83
N ASP A 121 -17.72 -2.88 16.96
CA ASP A 121 -16.80 -2.43 17.99
C ASP A 121 -16.00 -3.59 18.60
N LEU A 122 -16.70 -4.70 18.92
CA LEU A 122 -16.05 -5.91 19.46
C LEU A 122 -15.08 -6.54 18.45
N ILE A 123 -15.47 -6.62 17.17
CA ILE A 123 -14.62 -7.12 16.10
C ILE A 123 -13.39 -6.23 15.95
N ALA A 124 -13.56 -4.90 15.86
CA ALA A 124 -12.46 -3.94 15.76
C ALA A 124 -11.49 -4.05 16.95
N LEU A 125 -12.01 -4.25 18.16
CA LEU A 125 -11.19 -4.44 19.36
C LEU A 125 -10.40 -5.75 19.29
N ASP A 126 -11.01 -6.83 18.84
CA ASP A 126 -10.34 -8.13 18.69
C ASP A 126 -9.28 -8.11 17.57
N MET A 127 -9.58 -7.44 16.45
CA MET A 127 -8.60 -7.21 15.38
C MET A 127 -7.35 -6.51 15.90
N LYS A 128 -7.53 -5.39 16.66
CA LYS A 128 -6.38 -4.65 17.24
C LYS A 128 -5.51 -5.50 18.16
N LYS A 129 -6.08 -6.46 18.86
CA LYS A 129 -5.33 -7.37 19.75
C LYS A 129 -4.57 -8.46 18.98
N LYS A 130 -4.99 -8.75 17.76
CA LYS A 130 -4.48 -9.85 16.93
C LYS A 130 -3.60 -9.39 15.75
N LEU A 131 -3.23 -8.11 15.70
CA LEU A 131 -2.32 -7.56 14.70
C LEU A 131 -0.97 -8.29 14.75
N GLN A 132 -0.46 -8.65 13.59
CA GLN A 132 0.86 -9.27 13.40
C GLN A 132 1.92 -8.20 13.12
N SER A 133 3.18 -8.60 12.95
CA SER A 133 4.32 -7.69 12.78
C SER A 133 4.23 -6.78 11.57
N ASP A 134 3.62 -7.25 10.49
CA ASP A 134 3.39 -6.53 9.24
C ASP A 134 2.14 -5.62 9.28
N GLU A 135 1.27 -5.83 10.26
CA GLU A 135 0.03 -5.08 10.47
C GLU A 135 0.14 -4.08 11.65
N LYS A 136 1.28 -4.05 12.37
CA LYS A 136 1.45 -3.30 13.63
C LYS A 136 1.07 -1.81 13.55
N ASP A 137 1.24 -1.21 12.36
CA ASP A 137 0.97 0.21 12.12
C ASP A 137 -0.46 0.44 11.57
N TRP A 138 -1.29 -0.61 11.46
CA TRP A 138 -2.67 -0.48 10.99
C TRP A 138 -3.54 0.23 12.01
N GLN A 139 -4.35 1.15 11.52
CA GLN A 139 -5.39 1.82 12.32
C GLN A 139 -6.75 1.23 11.98
N ILE A 140 -7.38 0.63 12.97
CA ILE A 140 -8.70 0.02 12.84
C ILE A 140 -9.70 0.88 13.61
N LYS A 141 -10.75 1.34 12.93
CA LYS A 141 -11.82 2.15 13.52
C LYS A 141 -13.15 1.45 13.28
N SER A 142 -14.09 1.62 14.22
CA SER A 142 -15.49 1.27 14.04
C SER A 142 -16.29 2.56 14.13
N LEU A 143 -17.19 2.82 13.18
CA LEU A 143 -17.97 4.05 13.08
C LEU A 143 -19.41 3.73 12.68
N ALA A 144 -20.34 4.53 13.20
CA ALA A 144 -21.68 4.52 12.62
C ALA A 144 -21.67 5.09 11.21
N ILE A 145 -22.47 4.52 10.31
CA ILE A 145 -22.49 4.97 8.91
C ILE A 145 -22.89 6.45 8.78
N ASP A 146 -23.72 6.94 9.69
CA ASP A 146 -24.15 8.35 9.74
C ASP A 146 -22.99 9.30 10.10
N ASP A 147 -21.95 8.80 10.77
CA ASP A 147 -20.77 9.57 11.20
C ASP A 147 -19.60 9.43 10.22
N PHE A 148 -19.79 8.71 9.12
CA PHE A 148 -18.77 8.50 8.11
C PHE A 148 -18.74 9.66 7.11
N ASP A 149 -17.75 10.53 7.24
CA ASP A 149 -17.57 11.74 6.43
C ASP A 149 -16.31 11.66 5.54
N ASN A 150 -16.30 10.78 4.55
CA ASN A 150 -15.21 10.72 3.57
C ASN A 150 -13.79 10.68 4.20
N GLN A 151 -13.62 9.93 5.28
CA GLN A 151 -12.32 9.74 5.90
C GLN A 151 -11.38 8.98 4.94
N GLU A 152 -10.13 9.38 4.92
CA GLU A 152 -9.10 8.61 4.23
C GLU A 152 -9.04 7.20 4.82
N ALA A 153 -9.45 6.21 4.05
CA ALA A 153 -9.42 4.82 4.44
C ALA A 153 -8.88 3.99 3.26
N HIS A 154 -8.13 2.94 3.58
CA HIS A 154 -7.68 1.98 2.58
C HIS A 154 -8.75 0.90 2.37
N ILE A 155 -9.38 0.50 3.46
CA ILE A 155 -10.46 -0.50 3.47
C ILE A 155 -11.63 0.01 4.28
N VAL A 156 -12.83 -0.11 3.72
CA VAL A 156 -14.10 0.14 4.40
C VAL A 156 -14.93 -1.14 4.35
N LEU A 157 -15.19 -1.74 5.51
CA LEU A 157 -16.04 -2.92 5.65
C LEU A 157 -17.40 -2.51 6.21
N LEU A 158 -18.47 -2.81 5.50
CA LEU A 158 -19.83 -2.59 5.99
C LEU A 158 -20.32 -3.80 6.76
N GLU A 159 -20.95 -3.57 7.89
CA GLU A 159 -21.76 -4.59 8.57
C GLU A 159 -22.77 -5.20 7.57
N PRO A 160 -22.94 -6.54 7.54
CA PRO A 160 -23.81 -7.19 6.56
C PRO A 160 -25.25 -6.65 6.49
N GLN A 161 -25.78 -6.16 7.61
CA GLN A 161 -27.11 -5.59 7.70
C GLN A 161 -27.28 -4.27 6.93
N ILE A 162 -26.18 -3.53 6.72
CA ILE A 162 -26.16 -2.26 5.98
C ILE A 162 -25.45 -2.40 4.63
N GLY A 163 -25.24 -3.64 4.16
CA GLY A 163 -24.56 -3.91 2.88
C GLY A 163 -25.19 -3.23 1.67
N PHE A 164 -26.47 -2.88 1.74
CA PHE A 164 -27.17 -2.11 0.68
C PHE A 164 -26.62 -0.69 0.53
N GLU A 165 -25.95 -0.14 1.53
CA GLU A 165 -25.31 1.18 1.51
C GLU A 165 -23.96 1.19 0.76
N LYS A 166 -23.42 0.06 0.36
CA LYS A 166 -22.11 -0.05 -0.31
C LYS A 166 -21.92 0.98 -1.41
N LYS A 167 -22.90 1.10 -2.33
CA LYS A 167 -22.81 2.06 -3.45
C LYS A 167 -22.84 3.52 -3.00
N ASN A 168 -23.51 3.82 -1.89
CA ASN A 168 -23.55 5.16 -1.33
C ASN A 168 -22.19 5.52 -0.70
N VAL A 169 -21.59 4.58 0.03
CA VAL A 169 -20.25 4.73 0.61
C VAL A 169 -19.21 4.90 -0.51
N GLU A 170 -19.22 4.06 -1.55
CA GLU A 170 -18.30 4.19 -2.69
C GLU A 170 -18.40 5.56 -3.38
N ARG A 171 -19.59 6.17 -3.38
CA ARG A 171 -19.84 7.46 -4.05
C ARG A 171 -19.28 8.66 -3.27
N ILE A 172 -19.21 8.58 -1.93
CA ILE A 172 -18.68 9.66 -1.08
C ILE A 172 -17.17 9.58 -0.89
N LEU A 173 -16.55 8.46 -1.24
CA LEU A 173 -15.10 8.28 -1.16
C LEU A 173 -14.41 8.99 -2.32
N HIS A 174 -13.42 9.85 -1.99
CA HIS A 174 -12.64 10.54 -3.00
C HIS A 174 -11.46 9.71 -3.52
N ASN A 175 -10.95 8.78 -2.72
CA ASN A 175 -9.86 7.91 -3.13
C ASN A 175 -10.40 6.69 -3.91
N PRO A 176 -10.14 6.60 -5.23
CA PRO A 176 -10.61 5.48 -6.06
C PRO A 176 -9.94 4.14 -5.70
N PHE A 177 -8.90 4.18 -4.86
CA PHE A 177 -8.17 2.99 -4.41
C PHE A 177 -8.71 2.43 -3.10
N THR A 178 -9.62 3.13 -2.40
CA THR A 178 -10.29 2.58 -1.23
C THR A 178 -11.14 1.37 -1.63
N ILE A 179 -10.95 0.28 -0.93
CA ILE A 179 -11.75 -0.94 -1.12
C ILE A 179 -12.94 -0.88 -0.18
N VAL A 180 -14.13 -0.93 -0.75
CA VAL A 180 -15.39 -1.05 0.01
C VAL A 180 -15.93 -2.44 -0.17
N ASP A 181 -16.16 -3.15 0.95
CA ASP A 181 -16.72 -4.49 0.87
C ASP A 181 -17.67 -4.84 2.02
N VAL A 182 -18.44 -5.93 1.83
CA VAL A 182 -19.42 -6.43 2.79
C VAL A 182 -19.04 -7.87 3.14
N PRO A 183 -18.42 -8.10 4.30
CA PRO A 183 -18.06 -9.46 4.74
C PRO A 183 -19.30 -10.36 4.83
N ALA A 184 -19.13 -11.64 4.54
CA ALA A 184 -20.21 -12.62 4.74
C ALA A 184 -20.68 -12.62 6.20
N MET A 185 -22.00 -12.79 6.42
CA MET A 185 -22.59 -12.81 7.76
C MET A 185 -21.92 -13.86 8.68
N SER A 186 -21.52 -15.01 8.13
CA SER A 186 -20.84 -16.08 8.90
C SER A 186 -19.48 -15.63 9.43
N LEU A 187 -18.72 -14.86 8.63
CA LEU A 187 -17.45 -14.28 9.05
C LEU A 187 -17.67 -13.22 10.13
N TYR A 188 -18.63 -12.33 9.90
CA TYR A 188 -18.95 -11.24 10.81
C TYR A 188 -19.43 -11.76 12.17
N ALA A 189 -20.34 -12.74 12.16
CA ALA A 189 -20.87 -13.38 13.38
C ALA A 189 -19.87 -14.27 14.12
N SER A 190 -18.70 -14.55 13.55
CA SER A 190 -17.64 -15.30 14.22
C SER A 190 -16.97 -14.51 15.34
N PHE A 191 -17.05 -13.17 15.32
CA PHE A 191 -16.35 -12.24 16.22
C PHE A 191 -14.83 -12.47 16.28
N ASP A 192 -14.25 -13.09 15.25
CA ASP A 192 -12.83 -13.43 15.19
C ASP A 192 -12.07 -12.37 14.40
N GLY A 193 -11.37 -11.49 15.12
CA GLY A 193 -10.56 -10.42 14.53
C GLY A 193 -9.45 -10.93 13.60
N ARG A 194 -8.84 -12.11 13.88
CA ARG A 194 -7.80 -12.66 12.98
C ARG A 194 -8.41 -13.08 11.64
N LYS A 195 -9.54 -13.76 11.65
CA LYS A 195 -10.23 -14.10 10.40
C LYS A 195 -10.66 -12.87 9.60
N MET A 196 -11.02 -11.79 10.29
CA MET A 196 -11.37 -10.53 9.63
C MET A 196 -10.13 -9.88 9.00
N LEU A 197 -8.98 -9.89 9.67
CA LEU A 197 -7.70 -9.42 9.12
C LEU A 197 -7.26 -10.24 7.92
N ASP A 198 -7.35 -11.58 7.99
CA ASP A 198 -7.05 -12.47 6.87
C ASP A 198 -7.96 -12.20 5.66
N TYR A 199 -9.24 -11.93 5.92
CA TYR A 199 -10.19 -11.53 4.88
C TYR A 199 -9.79 -10.19 4.24
N ILE A 200 -9.33 -9.21 5.02
CA ILE A 200 -8.85 -7.93 4.50
C ILE A 200 -7.65 -8.14 3.57
N HIS A 201 -6.68 -8.96 3.96
CA HIS A 201 -5.56 -9.30 3.08
C HIS A 201 -6.05 -9.92 1.77
N GLN A 202 -6.98 -10.88 1.85
CA GLN A 202 -7.53 -11.54 0.66
C GLN A 202 -8.18 -10.55 -0.31
N ILE A 203 -9.06 -9.66 0.17
CA ILE A 203 -9.73 -8.68 -0.71
C ILE A 203 -8.76 -7.62 -1.25
N TYR A 204 -7.75 -7.26 -0.47
CA TYR A 204 -6.71 -6.32 -0.89
C TYR A 204 -5.88 -6.91 -2.03
N ASP A 205 -5.40 -8.15 -1.90
CA ASP A 205 -4.63 -8.85 -2.91
C ASP A 205 -5.44 -9.05 -4.21
N GLN A 206 -6.72 -9.45 -4.09
CA GLN A 206 -7.62 -9.59 -5.25
C GLN A 206 -7.77 -8.26 -6.00
N LYS A 207 -7.98 -7.17 -5.29
CA LYS A 207 -8.16 -5.85 -5.90
C LYS A 207 -6.88 -5.34 -6.55
N LEU A 208 -5.73 -5.64 -5.95
CA LEU A 208 -4.42 -5.32 -6.50
C LEU A 208 -4.19 -6.05 -7.84
N GLU A 209 -4.54 -7.34 -7.91
CA GLU A 209 -4.42 -8.14 -9.14
C GLU A 209 -5.36 -7.66 -10.25
N GLU A 210 -6.60 -7.27 -9.93
CA GLU A 210 -7.53 -6.65 -10.88
C GLU A 210 -6.92 -5.38 -11.49
N LYS A 211 -6.37 -4.49 -10.67
CA LYS A 211 -5.74 -3.24 -11.13
C LYS A 211 -4.50 -3.47 -11.98
N LYS A 212 -3.67 -4.45 -11.63
CA LYS A 212 -2.51 -4.84 -12.45
C LYS A 212 -2.97 -5.28 -13.85
N LYS A 213 -4.05 -6.05 -13.92
CA LYS A 213 -4.63 -6.51 -15.19
C LYS A 213 -5.13 -5.34 -16.03
N GLU A 214 -5.92 -4.45 -15.45
CA GLU A 214 -6.42 -3.23 -16.11
C GLU A 214 -5.28 -2.35 -16.64
N LEU A 215 -4.20 -2.22 -15.87
CA LEU A 215 -3.04 -1.41 -16.26
C LEU A 215 -2.29 -2.04 -17.44
N LYS A 216 -2.13 -3.37 -17.45
CA LYS A 216 -1.54 -4.10 -18.58
C LYS A 216 -2.36 -3.93 -19.85
N GLU A 217 -3.68 -4.11 -19.77
CA GLU A 217 -4.58 -3.92 -20.91
C GLU A 217 -4.48 -2.50 -21.50
N ARG A 218 -4.42 -1.46 -20.65
CA ARG A 218 -4.26 -0.05 -21.09
C ARG A 218 -2.92 0.25 -21.77
N ILE A 219 -1.88 -0.48 -21.45
CA ILE A 219 -0.55 -0.32 -22.07
C ILE A 219 -0.52 -1.03 -23.41
N ASP A 220 -1.08 -2.24 -23.48
CA ASP A 220 -1.15 -3.01 -24.72
C ASP A 220 -2.02 -2.30 -25.79
N GLU A 221 -3.03 -1.52 -25.38
CA GLU A 221 -3.85 -0.69 -26.27
C GLU A 221 -3.12 0.56 -26.81
N LYS A 222 -1.98 0.95 -26.24
CA LYS A 222 -1.22 2.16 -26.64
C LYS A 222 0.03 1.87 -27.45
N ILE A 223 0.34 0.60 -27.68
CA ILE A 223 1.43 0.11 -28.51
C ILE A 223 0.90 -0.32 -29.90
#